data_956764a7d8d19053e106f18be275dced
#
_entry.id   956764a7d8d19053e106f18be275dced
#
_cell.length_a   1.000
_cell.length_b   1.000
_cell.length_c   1.000
_cell.angle_alpha   90.00
_cell.angle_beta   90.00
_cell.angle_gamma   90.00
#
_symmetry.space_group_name_H-M   'P 1'
#
loop_
_entity.id
_entity.type
_entity.pdbx_description
1 polymer ?
#
loop_
_entity_poly.entity_id
_entity_poly.type
_entity_poly.pdbx_seq_one_letter_code
_entity_poly.pdbx_strand_id
1 'polypeptide(L)'
;MELTKIAPASTEIRRFEDNSSTIAAYLSGQVQMVATGNVVAASINGQNPAKKLEVKFLIKNSPCYIGLNKNQPELQKAVDDIITQTKKDGQLEAIAQTWLHTSLPKDF
;
A
#
# COMPACT_ATOMS: atom_id res chain seq x y z
N MET A 1 2.41 10.69 -12.77
CA MET A 1 2.44 10.37 -11.32
C MET A 1 1.21 10.98 -10.66
N GLU A 2 0.53 10.22 -9.83
CA GLU A 2 -0.76 10.62 -9.25
C GLU A 2 -0.66 11.85 -8.34
N LEU A 3 0.40 11.94 -7.53
CA LEU A 3 0.61 13.08 -6.63
C LEU A 3 0.69 14.41 -7.37
N THR A 4 1.34 14.46 -8.53
CA THR A 4 1.49 15.68 -9.34
C THR A 4 0.14 16.26 -9.76
N LYS A 5 -0.87 15.41 -9.92
CA LYS A 5 -2.21 15.83 -10.37
C LYS A 5 -3.02 16.52 -9.27
N ILE A 6 -2.73 16.24 -8.01
CA ILE A 6 -3.52 16.71 -6.88
C ILE A 6 -2.78 17.71 -5.99
N ALA A 7 -1.44 17.73 -6.05
CA ALA A 7 -0.64 18.66 -5.26
C ALA A 7 -0.78 20.09 -5.79
N PRO A 8 -0.82 21.12 -4.92
CA PRO A 8 -0.76 22.51 -5.34
C PRO A 8 0.49 22.78 -6.20
N ALA A 9 0.38 23.74 -7.13
CA ALA A 9 1.48 24.06 -8.04
C ALA A 9 2.75 24.56 -7.32
N SER A 10 2.58 25.12 -6.12
CA SER A 10 3.69 25.58 -5.28
C SER A 10 4.41 24.48 -4.50
N THR A 11 3.91 23.23 -4.57
CA THR A 11 4.49 22.11 -3.83
C THR A 11 5.79 21.65 -4.49
N GLU A 12 6.87 21.62 -3.72
CA GLU A 12 8.13 21.03 -4.16
C GLU A 12 8.04 19.50 -4.05
N ILE A 13 8.08 18.81 -5.20
CA ILE A 13 8.03 17.36 -5.25
C ILE A 13 9.42 16.82 -5.58
N ARG A 14 10.02 16.10 -4.63
CA ARG A 14 11.28 15.38 -4.83
C ARG A 14 10.98 13.94 -5.20
N ARG A 15 11.61 13.48 -6.28
CA ARG A 15 11.45 12.10 -6.78
C ARG A 15 12.72 11.32 -6.50
N PHE A 16 12.51 10.08 -6.03
CA PHE A 16 13.58 9.12 -5.76
C PHE A 16 13.35 7.87 -6.60
N GLU A 17 14.41 7.12 -6.84
CA GLU A 17 14.34 5.93 -7.69
C GLU A 17 13.66 4.75 -6.99
N ASP A 18 13.74 4.69 -5.65
CA ASP A 18 13.19 3.58 -4.87
C ASP A 18 12.57 4.03 -3.54
N ASN A 19 11.85 3.11 -2.90
CA ASN A 19 11.21 3.35 -1.62
C ASN A 19 12.22 3.60 -0.49
N SER A 20 13.36 2.92 -0.51
CA SER A 20 14.38 3.06 0.53
C SER A 20 14.95 4.48 0.58
N SER A 21 15.27 5.04 -0.59
CA SER A 21 15.76 6.41 -0.71
C SER A 21 14.71 7.43 -0.29
N THR A 22 13.45 7.21 -0.67
CA THR A 22 12.31 8.05 -0.27
C THR A 22 12.18 8.09 1.25
N ILE A 23 12.24 6.94 1.89
CA ILE A 23 12.09 6.82 3.34
C ILE A 23 13.28 7.39 4.08
N ALA A 24 14.49 7.17 3.59
CA ALA A 24 15.70 7.78 4.16
C ALA A 24 15.61 9.33 4.17
N ALA A 25 15.10 9.91 3.09
CA ALA A 25 14.87 11.35 3.01
C ALA A 25 13.86 11.85 4.05
N TYR A 26 12.80 11.09 4.30
CA TYR A 26 11.82 11.42 5.34
C TYR A 26 12.41 11.27 6.75
N LEU A 27 13.06 10.15 7.04
CA LEU A 27 13.62 9.86 8.37
C LEU A 27 14.74 10.87 8.74
N SER A 28 15.52 11.31 7.78
CA SER A 28 16.56 12.33 7.97
C SER A 28 16.04 13.77 8.04
N GLY A 29 14.75 14.00 7.79
CA GLY A 29 14.14 15.33 7.83
C GLY A 29 14.32 16.16 6.56
N GLN A 30 14.81 15.57 5.48
CA GLN A 30 14.93 16.27 4.20
C GLN A 30 13.58 16.60 3.57
N VAL A 31 12.57 15.76 3.82
CA VAL A 31 11.19 15.98 3.37
C VAL A 31 10.25 15.83 4.56
N GLN A 32 9.14 16.56 4.53
CA GLN A 32 8.14 16.55 5.61
C GLN A 32 7.02 15.53 5.37
N MET A 33 6.80 15.17 4.11
CA MET A 33 5.74 14.25 3.70
C MET A 33 6.27 13.26 2.68
N VAL A 34 5.68 12.07 2.66
CA VAL A 34 5.97 11.05 1.64
C VAL A 34 4.68 10.59 0.98
N ALA A 35 4.76 10.31 -0.32
CA ALA A 35 3.69 9.63 -1.06
C ALA A 35 4.16 8.20 -1.34
N THR A 36 3.51 7.23 -0.73
CA THR A 36 3.91 5.82 -0.82
C THR A 36 2.71 4.90 -0.65
N GLY A 37 2.92 3.62 -0.86
CA GLY A 37 1.89 2.60 -0.63
C GLY A 37 1.67 2.29 0.85
N ASN A 38 0.48 1.83 1.18
CA ASN A 38 0.11 1.48 2.56
C ASN A 38 0.96 0.36 3.15
N VAL A 39 1.39 -0.62 2.35
CA VAL A 39 2.26 -1.72 2.80
C VAL A 39 3.62 -1.19 3.20
N VAL A 40 4.20 -0.31 2.40
CA VAL A 40 5.48 0.34 2.69
C VAL A 40 5.38 1.17 3.98
N ALA A 41 4.32 1.97 4.13
CA ALA A 41 4.08 2.78 5.32
C ALA A 41 3.95 1.91 6.59
N ALA A 42 3.22 0.80 6.51
CA ALA A 42 3.07 -0.14 7.64
C ALA A 42 4.40 -0.75 8.06
N SER A 43 5.21 -1.17 7.09
CA SER A 43 6.56 -1.72 7.35
C SER A 43 7.45 -0.71 8.05
N ILE A 44 7.45 0.54 7.60
CA ILE A 44 8.26 1.61 8.19
C ILE A 44 7.83 1.89 9.62
N ASN A 45 6.53 1.97 9.87
CA ASN A 45 6.01 2.20 11.21
C ASN A 45 6.37 1.09 12.18
N GLY A 46 6.41 -0.16 11.70
CA GLY A 46 6.86 -1.29 12.50
C GLY A 46 8.34 -1.23 12.87
N GLN A 47 9.17 -0.71 11.97
CA GLN A 47 10.62 -0.61 12.19
C GLN A 47 11.04 0.67 12.92
N ASN A 48 10.23 1.72 12.88
CA ASN A 48 10.56 3.03 13.42
C ASN A 48 9.43 3.56 14.34
N PRO A 49 9.22 2.94 15.52
CA PRO A 49 8.11 3.32 16.39
C PRO A 49 8.21 4.74 16.95
N ALA A 50 9.42 5.31 16.99
CA ALA A 50 9.65 6.67 17.48
C ALA A 50 9.28 7.75 16.45
N LYS A 51 9.23 7.41 15.15
CA LYS A 51 8.91 8.35 14.07
C LYS A 51 7.92 7.71 13.09
N LYS A 52 6.71 7.49 13.57
CA LYS A 52 5.64 6.88 12.76
C LYS A 52 5.12 7.83 11.70
N LEU A 53 4.83 7.26 10.53
CA LEU A 53 4.06 7.93 9.49
C LEU A 53 2.59 7.98 9.88
N GLU A 54 1.99 9.15 9.69
CA GLU A 54 0.55 9.35 9.86
C GLU A 54 -0.07 9.58 8.48
N VAL A 55 -1.14 8.85 8.17
CA VAL A 55 -1.86 9.04 6.91
C VAL A 55 -2.65 10.34 6.96
N LYS A 56 -2.32 11.27 6.08
CA LYS A 56 -3.01 12.56 5.98
C LYS A 56 -4.17 12.51 4.98
N PHE A 57 -3.97 11.87 3.85
CA PHE A 57 -5.02 11.67 2.85
C PHE A 57 -4.66 10.55 1.88
N LEU A 58 -5.69 10.01 1.23
CA LEU A 58 -5.56 8.96 0.22
C LEU A 58 -5.46 9.59 -1.16
N ILE A 59 -4.38 9.30 -1.88
CA ILE A 59 -4.18 9.80 -3.25
C ILE A 59 -4.99 8.96 -4.24
N LYS A 60 -4.89 7.65 -4.12
CA LYS A 60 -5.56 6.70 -5.00
C LYS A 60 -5.74 5.37 -4.31
N ASN A 61 -6.90 4.77 -4.47
CA ASN A 61 -7.14 3.39 -4.07
C ASN A 61 -7.03 2.51 -5.32
N SER A 62 -5.96 1.74 -5.42
CA SER A 62 -5.68 0.89 -6.57
C SER A 62 -5.79 -0.57 -6.18
N PRO A 63 -6.63 -1.37 -6.84
CA PRO A 63 -6.70 -2.80 -6.58
C PRO A 63 -5.43 -3.50 -7.04
N CYS A 64 -5.03 -4.52 -6.29
CA CYS A 64 -3.96 -5.44 -6.67
C CYS A 64 -4.55 -6.73 -7.20
N TYR A 65 -3.89 -7.31 -8.19
CA TYR A 65 -4.36 -8.51 -8.86
C TYR A 65 -3.26 -9.58 -8.87
N ILE A 66 -3.69 -10.82 -8.89
CA ILE A 66 -2.80 -11.96 -9.15
C ILE A 66 -2.75 -12.17 -10.67
N GLY A 67 -1.55 -12.08 -11.24
CA GLY A 67 -1.33 -12.32 -12.67
C GLY A 67 -1.20 -13.81 -12.96
N LEU A 68 -1.94 -14.29 -13.95
CA LEU A 68 -1.87 -15.65 -14.43
C LEU A 68 -1.49 -15.67 -15.92
N ASN A 69 -0.88 -16.75 -16.36
CA ASN A 69 -0.63 -16.95 -17.77
C ASN A 69 -1.95 -17.07 -18.54
N LYS A 70 -1.93 -16.72 -19.82
CA LYS A 70 -3.13 -16.83 -20.70
C LYS A 70 -3.62 -18.27 -20.78
N ASN A 71 -4.90 -18.43 -21.01
CA ASN A 71 -5.55 -19.73 -21.23
C ASN A 71 -5.42 -20.69 -20.03
N GLN A 72 -5.61 -20.16 -18.81
CA GLN A 72 -5.63 -20.93 -17.57
C GLN A 72 -6.98 -20.75 -16.83
N PRO A 73 -8.13 -21.08 -17.45
CA PRO A 73 -9.44 -20.80 -16.85
C PRO A 73 -9.70 -21.61 -15.58
N GLU A 74 -9.20 -22.84 -15.48
CA GLU A 74 -9.33 -23.67 -14.29
C GLU A 74 -8.52 -23.13 -13.12
N LEU A 75 -7.28 -22.68 -13.38
CA LEU A 75 -6.41 -22.07 -12.38
C LEU A 75 -7.00 -20.73 -11.91
N GLN A 76 -7.49 -19.90 -12.83
CA GLN A 76 -8.13 -18.64 -12.50
C GLN A 76 -9.33 -18.86 -11.59
N LYS A 77 -10.20 -19.81 -11.91
CA LYS A 77 -11.35 -20.14 -11.09
C LYS A 77 -10.96 -20.62 -9.70
N ALA A 78 -9.95 -21.50 -9.60
CA ALA A 78 -9.47 -22.00 -8.32
C ALA A 78 -8.91 -20.87 -7.45
N VAL A 79 -8.12 -19.95 -8.01
CA VAL A 79 -7.59 -18.79 -7.29
C VAL A 79 -8.72 -17.85 -6.85
N ASP A 80 -9.68 -17.54 -7.73
CA ASP A 80 -10.81 -16.66 -7.42
C ASP A 80 -11.69 -17.27 -6.30
N ASP A 81 -11.94 -18.56 -6.34
CA ASP A 81 -12.71 -19.28 -5.31
C ASP A 81 -11.99 -19.22 -3.95
N ILE A 82 -10.70 -19.42 -3.92
CA ILE A 82 -9.89 -19.31 -2.70
C ILE A 82 -9.93 -17.90 -2.14
N ILE A 83 -9.75 -16.87 -2.97
CA ILE A 83 -9.82 -15.47 -2.55
C ILE A 83 -11.21 -15.16 -1.98
N THR A 84 -12.27 -15.58 -2.64
CA THR A 84 -13.64 -15.39 -2.17
C THR A 84 -13.86 -16.07 -0.83
N GLN A 85 -13.38 -17.30 -0.68
CA GLN A 85 -13.48 -18.06 0.58
C GLN A 85 -12.75 -17.37 1.72
N THR A 86 -11.51 -16.91 1.50
CA THR A 86 -10.71 -16.25 2.53
C THR A 86 -11.25 -14.88 2.92
N LYS A 87 -11.97 -14.20 2.03
CA LYS A 87 -12.73 -12.99 2.37
C LYS A 87 -13.89 -13.30 3.32
N LYS A 88 -14.62 -14.38 3.05
CA LYS A 88 -15.82 -14.74 3.84
C LYS A 88 -15.49 -15.29 5.22
N ASP A 89 -14.44 -16.07 5.35
CA ASP A 89 -14.08 -16.73 6.62
C ASP A 89 -13.19 -15.88 7.53
N GLY A 90 -12.81 -14.68 7.08
CA GLY A 90 -12.00 -13.75 7.85
C GLY A 90 -10.50 -14.02 7.83
N GLN A 91 -10.00 -15.00 7.08
CA GLN A 91 -8.56 -15.27 6.99
C GLN A 91 -7.80 -14.12 6.35
N LEU A 92 -8.37 -13.51 5.32
CA LEU A 92 -7.74 -12.38 4.64
C LEU A 92 -7.63 -11.15 5.56
N GLU A 93 -8.68 -10.89 6.35
CA GLU A 93 -8.66 -9.84 7.38
C GLU A 93 -7.60 -10.12 8.45
N ALA A 94 -7.47 -11.36 8.91
CA ALA A 94 -6.46 -11.74 9.89
C ALA A 94 -5.04 -11.52 9.36
N ILE A 95 -4.78 -11.84 8.09
CA ILE A 95 -3.50 -11.57 7.44
C ILE A 95 -3.23 -10.08 7.37
N ALA A 96 -4.23 -9.27 6.98
CA ALA A 96 -4.10 -7.83 6.92
C ALA A 96 -3.79 -7.22 8.28
N GLN A 97 -4.45 -7.66 9.35
CA GLN A 97 -4.16 -7.22 10.70
C GLN A 97 -2.74 -7.57 11.14
N THR A 98 -2.28 -8.78 10.80
CA THR A 98 -0.93 -9.24 11.16
C THR A 98 0.17 -8.42 10.49
N TRP A 99 0.02 -8.12 9.21
CA TRP A 99 1.07 -7.51 8.40
C TRP A 99 0.93 -6.01 8.20
N LEU A 100 -0.30 -5.50 8.10
CA LEU A 100 -0.58 -4.08 7.85
C LEU A 100 -1.06 -3.34 9.09
N HIS A 101 -1.43 -4.06 10.15
CA HIS A 101 -1.98 -3.50 11.39
C HIS A 101 -3.22 -2.64 11.15
N THR A 102 -4.00 -2.98 10.16
CA THR A 102 -5.22 -2.28 9.78
C THR A 102 -6.21 -3.23 9.13
N SER A 103 -7.47 -2.86 9.15
CA SER A 103 -8.54 -3.62 8.50
C SER A 103 -8.51 -3.41 6.99
N LEU A 104 -9.00 -4.42 6.27
CA LEU A 104 -9.21 -4.31 4.82
C LEU A 104 -10.37 -3.35 4.52
N PRO A 105 -10.36 -2.70 3.33
CA PRO A 105 -11.51 -1.96 2.85
C PRO A 105 -12.73 -2.87 2.76
N LYS A 106 -13.91 -2.32 3.02
CA LYS A 106 -15.16 -3.10 2.99
C LYS A 106 -15.65 -3.44 1.59
N ASP A 107 -15.15 -2.76 0.58
CA ASP A 107 -15.61 -2.77 -0.80
C ASP A 107 -14.66 -3.46 -1.79
N PHE A 108 -13.78 -4.30 -1.29
CA PHE A 108 -12.83 -4.99 -2.19
C PHE A 108 -13.31 -6.34 -2.69
#